data_9daebe956030e495158634388c3d390d
#
_entry.id   9daebe956030e495158634388c3d390d
#
_cell.length_a   1.000
_cell.length_b   1.000
_cell.length_c   1.000
_cell.angle_alpha   90.00
_cell.angle_beta   90.00
_cell.angle_gamma   90.00
#
_symmetry.space_group_name_H-M   'P 1'
#
loop_
_entity.id
_entity.type
_entity.pdbx_description
1 polymer ?
#
loop_
_entity_poly.entity_id
_entity_poly.type
_entity_poly.pdbx_seq_one_letter_code
_entity_poly.pdbx_strand_id
1 'polypeptide(L)'
;MALATDLAAFTRLYRQRIGMVSEDVPLISNLDVWINIALIKQYHENLSSDAAQEEVMGYLRRYQLEKIAKKRNPALTAEQRFQVMLLRAVMVAKAVVVIDRPFRLLPALQDSRFIYDSLHIVADLYDKSYVFDYLWFKDRYGIDHAT
;
A
#
# COMPACT_ATOMS: atom_id res chain seq x y z
N MET A 1 7.03 15.09 4.34
CA MET A 1 7.32 13.77 4.92
C MET A 1 7.46 13.92 6.43
N ALA A 2 6.71 13.15 7.19
CA ALA A 2 6.73 13.19 8.65
C ALA A 2 7.75 12.18 9.21
N LEU A 3 8.20 12.41 10.45
CA LEU A 3 9.10 11.49 11.14
C LEU A 3 8.34 10.26 11.64
N ALA A 4 9.00 9.11 11.67
CA ALA A 4 8.39 7.87 12.13
C ALA A 4 7.87 7.95 13.57
N THR A 5 8.45 8.80 14.41
CA THR A 5 8.04 9.02 15.81
C THR A 5 6.64 9.61 15.93
N ASP A 6 6.15 10.27 14.87
CA ASP A 6 4.82 10.90 14.87
C ASP A 6 3.71 9.96 14.42
N LEU A 7 4.07 8.73 14.02
CA LEU A 7 3.12 7.79 13.43
C LEU A 7 1.97 7.46 14.38
N ALA A 8 2.24 7.24 15.66
CA ALA A 8 1.21 6.89 16.64
C ALA A 8 0.17 8.02 16.82
N ALA A 9 0.62 9.27 16.89
CA ALA A 9 -0.27 10.43 16.98
C ALA A 9 -1.07 10.62 15.69
N PHE A 10 -0.41 10.47 14.54
CA PHE A 10 -1.04 10.54 13.23
C PHE A 10 -2.14 9.47 13.09
N THR A 11 -1.85 8.24 13.48
CA THR A 11 -2.79 7.11 13.41
C THR A 11 -4.04 7.39 14.22
N ARG A 12 -3.94 8.04 15.39
CA ARG A 12 -5.10 8.40 16.20
C ARG A 12 -6.04 9.38 15.49
N LEU A 13 -5.49 10.34 14.72
CA LEU A 13 -6.29 11.34 14.01
C LEU A 13 -7.09 10.73 12.85
N TYR A 14 -6.56 9.70 12.20
CA TYR A 14 -7.15 9.12 10.99
C TYR A 14 -7.63 7.67 11.16
N ARG A 15 -7.84 7.24 12.40
CA ARG A 15 -8.09 5.83 12.78
C ARG A 15 -8.98 5.03 11.84
N GLN A 16 -10.09 5.61 11.35
CA GLN A 16 -11.08 4.89 10.54
C GLN A 16 -10.83 4.97 9.04
N ARG A 17 -9.85 5.78 8.62
CA ARG A 17 -9.57 6.04 7.21
C ARG A 17 -8.18 5.62 6.79
N ILE A 18 -7.40 5.07 7.69
CA ILE A 18 -6.01 4.72 7.39
C ILE A 18 -5.94 3.39 6.63
N GLY A 19 -5.29 3.43 5.46
CA GLY A 19 -4.77 2.27 4.78
C GLY A 19 -3.25 2.20 4.96
N MET A 20 -2.79 1.15 5.64
CA MET A 20 -1.37 1.00 5.98
C MET A 20 -0.62 0.17 4.94
N VAL A 21 0.56 0.66 4.55
CA VAL A 21 1.57 -0.11 3.84
C VAL A 21 2.81 -0.12 4.74
N SER A 22 3.05 -1.23 5.39
CA SER A 22 4.11 -1.35 6.40
C SER A 22 4.54 -2.81 6.56
N GLU A 23 5.82 -3.01 6.89
CA GLU A 23 6.33 -4.31 7.28
C GLU A 23 5.58 -4.88 8.49
N ASP A 24 5.07 -4.01 9.36
CA ASP A 24 4.35 -4.39 10.57
C ASP A 24 2.89 -4.82 10.30
N VAL A 25 2.40 -4.59 9.08
CA VAL A 25 1.05 -4.99 8.65
C VAL A 25 1.16 -5.80 7.37
N PRO A 26 1.75 -7.01 7.42
CA PRO A 26 2.00 -7.80 6.23
C PRO A 26 0.72 -8.33 5.59
N LEU A 27 0.84 -8.80 4.37
CA LEU A 27 -0.23 -9.58 3.75
C LEU A 27 -0.45 -10.88 4.52
N ILE A 28 -1.71 -11.33 4.56
CA ILE A 28 -2.05 -12.62 5.18
C ILE A 28 -1.51 -13.72 4.28
N SER A 29 -0.53 -14.47 4.77
CA SER A 29 0.30 -15.36 3.95
C SER A 29 -0.43 -16.59 3.41
N ASN A 30 -1.50 -17.03 4.07
CA ASN A 30 -2.30 -18.19 3.65
C ASN A 30 -3.54 -17.81 2.84
N LEU A 31 -3.66 -16.56 2.41
CA LEU A 31 -4.74 -16.10 1.53
C LEU A 31 -4.16 -15.65 0.19
N ASP A 32 -4.92 -15.86 -0.87
CA ASP A 32 -4.59 -15.38 -2.20
C ASP A 32 -4.46 -13.86 -2.22
N VAL A 33 -3.68 -13.34 -3.15
CA VAL A 33 -3.50 -11.89 -3.35
C VAL A 33 -4.84 -11.17 -3.48
N TRP A 34 -5.73 -11.65 -4.34
CA TRP A 34 -7.01 -10.97 -4.56
C TRP A 34 -7.87 -10.93 -3.28
N ILE A 35 -7.81 -11.97 -2.45
CA ILE A 35 -8.55 -12.02 -1.19
C ILE A 35 -7.98 -11.00 -0.20
N ASN A 36 -6.65 -10.89 -0.10
CA ASN A 36 -6.00 -9.88 0.74
C ASN A 36 -6.49 -8.46 0.40
N ILE A 37 -6.68 -8.18 -0.89
CA ILE A 37 -7.14 -6.86 -1.32
C ILE A 37 -8.64 -6.70 -1.05
N ALA A 38 -9.43 -7.75 -1.30
CA ALA A 38 -10.89 -7.69 -1.28
C ALA A 38 -11.51 -7.64 0.12
N LEU A 39 -10.81 -8.13 1.14
CA LEU A 39 -11.40 -8.39 2.47
C LEU A 39 -12.15 -7.19 3.04
N ILE A 40 -11.56 -6.01 3.00
CA ILE A 40 -12.16 -4.81 3.58
C ILE A 40 -13.46 -4.45 2.85
N LYS A 41 -13.43 -4.48 1.53
CA LYS A 41 -14.61 -4.16 0.73
C LYS A 41 -15.71 -5.19 0.90
N GLN A 42 -15.36 -6.48 0.93
CA GLN A 42 -16.35 -7.52 1.17
C GLN A 42 -17.04 -7.36 2.52
N TYR A 43 -16.27 -7.02 3.55
CA TYR A 43 -16.82 -6.81 4.88
C TYR A 43 -17.76 -5.60 4.95
N HIS A 44 -17.35 -4.45 4.38
CA HIS A 44 -18.12 -3.20 4.49
C HIS A 44 -19.24 -3.09 3.46
N GLU A 45 -19.05 -3.62 2.26
CA GLU A 45 -20.00 -3.47 1.15
C GLU A 45 -20.83 -4.72 0.91
N ASN A 46 -20.57 -5.78 1.67
CA ASN A 46 -21.28 -7.07 1.57
C ASN A 46 -21.28 -7.64 0.13
N LEU A 47 -20.15 -7.48 -0.58
CA LEU A 47 -20.01 -7.97 -1.94
C LEU A 47 -19.94 -9.51 -1.97
N SER A 48 -20.54 -10.09 -3.02
CA SER A 48 -20.31 -11.51 -3.30
C SER A 48 -18.84 -11.75 -3.64
N SER A 49 -18.39 -13.01 -3.49
CA SER A 49 -17.02 -13.40 -3.84
C SER A 49 -16.70 -13.11 -5.31
N ASP A 50 -17.63 -13.41 -6.22
CA ASP A 50 -17.43 -13.18 -7.65
C ASP A 50 -17.34 -11.69 -7.98
N ALA A 51 -18.20 -10.86 -7.40
CA ALA A 51 -18.18 -9.42 -7.61
C ALA A 51 -16.90 -8.81 -7.05
N ALA A 52 -16.46 -9.24 -5.87
CA ALA A 52 -15.23 -8.78 -5.26
C ALA A 52 -14.00 -9.15 -6.09
N GLN A 53 -13.95 -10.37 -6.60
CA GLN A 53 -12.84 -10.84 -7.44
C GLN A 53 -12.76 -10.03 -8.73
N GLU A 54 -13.87 -9.78 -9.38
CA GLU A 54 -13.92 -9.00 -10.62
C GLU A 54 -13.42 -7.58 -10.40
N GLU A 55 -13.86 -6.94 -9.31
CA GLU A 55 -13.43 -5.59 -8.97
C GLU A 55 -11.93 -5.52 -8.68
N VAL A 56 -11.42 -6.47 -7.89
CA VAL A 56 -9.99 -6.53 -7.55
C VAL A 56 -9.14 -6.83 -8.78
N MET A 57 -9.62 -7.66 -9.70
CA MET A 57 -8.88 -7.90 -10.96
C MET A 57 -8.68 -6.61 -11.75
N GLY A 58 -9.65 -5.70 -11.74
CA GLY A 58 -9.51 -4.37 -12.35
C GLY A 58 -8.42 -3.54 -11.69
N TYR A 59 -8.29 -3.59 -10.37
CA TYR A 59 -7.23 -2.88 -9.65
C TYR A 59 -5.86 -3.51 -9.89
N LEU A 60 -5.75 -4.83 -9.88
CA LEU A 60 -4.50 -5.53 -10.20
C LEU A 60 -4.02 -5.20 -11.61
N ARG A 61 -4.95 -5.04 -12.53
CA ARG A 61 -4.62 -4.70 -13.92
C ARG A 61 -3.91 -3.35 -14.03
N ARG A 62 -4.17 -2.41 -13.14
CA ARG A 62 -3.48 -1.11 -13.13
C ARG A 62 -1.96 -1.25 -12.98
N TYR A 63 -1.52 -2.29 -12.27
CA TYR A 63 -0.09 -2.60 -12.09
C TYR A 63 0.38 -3.75 -12.98
N GLN A 64 -0.47 -4.24 -13.90
CA GLN A 64 -0.19 -5.41 -14.71
C GLN A 64 0.09 -6.67 -13.87
N LEU A 65 -0.65 -6.83 -12.77
CA LEU A 65 -0.46 -7.90 -11.80
C LEU A 65 -1.56 -8.95 -11.82
N GLU A 66 -2.37 -9.03 -12.87
CA GLU A 66 -3.48 -10.00 -12.95
C GLU A 66 -3.01 -11.44 -12.73
N LYS A 67 -1.81 -11.76 -13.23
CA LYS A 67 -1.26 -13.12 -13.18
C LYS A 67 -0.96 -13.60 -11.76
N ILE A 68 -0.80 -12.69 -10.82
CA ILE A 68 -0.49 -13.06 -9.43
C ILE A 68 -1.71 -13.11 -8.53
N ALA A 69 -2.92 -12.90 -9.06
CA ALA A 69 -4.14 -12.79 -8.25
C ALA A 69 -4.36 -13.99 -7.33
N LYS A 70 -4.01 -15.19 -7.78
CA LYS A 70 -4.18 -16.43 -7.01
C LYS A 70 -2.88 -16.92 -6.36
N LYS A 71 -1.81 -16.12 -6.42
CA LYS A 71 -0.59 -16.39 -5.68
C LYS A 71 -0.73 -15.92 -4.24
N ARG A 72 0.19 -16.36 -3.39
CA ARG A 72 0.26 -15.98 -1.98
C ARG A 72 1.53 -15.22 -1.71
N ASN A 73 1.59 -14.52 -0.58
CA ASN A 73 2.67 -13.62 -0.21
C ASN A 73 4.08 -14.20 -0.44
N PRO A 74 4.40 -15.44 -0.03
CA PRO A 74 5.77 -15.95 -0.21
C PRO A 74 6.23 -16.06 -1.67
N ALA A 75 5.30 -16.12 -2.61
CA ALA A 75 5.63 -16.25 -4.04
C ALA A 75 5.80 -14.89 -4.75
N LEU A 76 5.63 -13.78 -4.04
CA LEU A 76 5.70 -12.44 -4.62
C LEU A 76 7.12 -11.87 -4.55
N THR A 77 7.49 -11.07 -5.57
CA THR A 77 8.67 -10.21 -5.46
C THR A 77 8.38 -9.08 -4.47
N ALA A 78 9.41 -8.40 -4.01
CA ALA A 78 9.26 -7.26 -3.10
C ALA A 78 8.40 -6.15 -3.71
N GLU A 79 8.61 -5.84 -5.00
CA GLU A 79 7.85 -4.82 -5.72
C GLU A 79 6.38 -5.22 -5.89
N GLN A 80 6.12 -6.46 -6.26
CA GLN A 80 4.75 -6.98 -6.33
C GLN A 80 4.06 -6.91 -4.98
N ARG A 81 4.74 -7.32 -3.94
CA ARG A 81 4.19 -7.28 -2.57
C ARG A 81 3.84 -5.87 -2.15
N PHE A 82 4.71 -4.90 -2.41
CA PHE A 82 4.46 -3.50 -2.12
C PHE A 82 3.20 -3.00 -2.83
N GLN A 83 3.06 -3.26 -4.11
CA GLN A 83 1.91 -2.82 -4.90
C GLN A 83 0.62 -3.49 -4.44
N VAL A 84 0.65 -4.77 -4.07
CA VAL A 84 -0.52 -5.47 -3.51
C VAL A 84 -0.91 -4.87 -2.16
N MET A 85 0.07 -4.56 -1.30
CA MET A 85 -0.20 -3.89 -0.02
C MET A 85 -0.81 -2.50 -0.24
N LEU A 86 -0.36 -1.78 -1.25
CA LEU A 86 -0.91 -0.48 -1.60
C LEU A 86 -2.35 -0.60 -2.10
N LEU A 87 -2.65 -1.58 -2.94
CA LEU A 87 -4.03 -1.85 -3.37
C LEU A 87 -4.93 -2.20 -2.18
N ARG A 88 -4.44 -3.01 -1.24
CA ARG A 88 -5.18 -3.30 -0.01
C ARG A 88 -5.48 -2.03 0.78
N ALA A 89 -4.49 -1.14 0.89
CA ALA A 89 -4.62 0.11 1.63
C ALA A 89 -5.68 1.04 1.05
N VAL A 90 -5.77 1.13 -0.29
CA VAL A 90 -6.74 2.03 -0.95
C VAL A 90 -8.16 1.45 -1.01
N MET A 91 -8.37 0.22 -0.52
CA MET A 91 -9.72 -0.35 -0.39
C MET A 91 -10.51 0.27 0.77
N VAL A 92 -9.85 0.96 1.67
CA VAL A 92 -10.53 1.75 2.70
C VAL A 92 -11.19 2.96 2.02
N ALA A 93 -12.47 3.19 2.31
CA ALA A 93 -13.21 4.32 1.71
C ALA A 93 -12.57 5.65 2.09
N LYS A 94 -12.33 6.51 1.11
CA LYS A 94 -11.65 7.80 1.29
C LYS A 94 -10.32 7.65 2.03
N ALA A 95 -9.54 6.65 1.64
CA ALA A 95 -8.35 6.25 2.35
C ALA A 95 -7.35 7.39 2.55
N VAL A 96 -6.80 7.46 3.75
CA VAL A 96 -5.54 8.15 4.01
C VAL A 96 -4.47 7.05 3.99
N VAL A 97 -3.69 7.01 2.93
CA VAL A 97 -2.65 6.00 2.75
C VAL A 97 -1.42 6.40 3.56
N VAL A 98 -0.98 5.50 4.42
CA VAL A 98 0.24 5.68 5.20
C VAL A 98 1.24 4.61 4.80
N ILE A 99 2.35 5.03 4.22
CA ILE A 99 3.46 4.16 3.86
C ILE A 99 4.54 4.36 4.92
N ASP A 100 4.78 3.33 5.70
CA ASP A 100 5.73 3.37 6.81
C ASP A 100 7.01 2.65 6.44
N ARG A 101 8.12 3.37 6.42
CA ARG A 101 9.47 2.86 6.15
C ARG A 101 9.51 1.97 4.91
N PRO A 102 9.17 2.50 3.73
CA PRO A 102 9.04 1.69 2.53
C PRO A 102 10.35 1.04 2.07
N PHE A 103 11.51 1.60 2.41
CA PHE A 103 12.79 0.99 2.06
C PHE A 103 13.09 -0.29 2.86
N ARG A 104 12.36 -0.55 3.93
CA ARG A 104 12.39 -1.87 4.60
C ARG A 104 11.64 -2.93 3.79
N LEU A 105 10.58 -2.52 3.10
CA LEU A 105 9.84 -3.40 2.19
C LEU A 105 10.55 -3.57 0.85
N LEU A 106 11.32 -2.56 0.44
CA LEU A 106 11.93 -2.45 -0.88
C LEU A 106 13.43 -2.17 -0.74
N PRO A 107 14.20 -3.13 -0.15
CA PRO A 107 15.60 -2.88 0.18
C PRO A 107 16.52 -2.68 -1.03
N ALA A 108 16.11 -3.14 -2.23
CA ALA A 108 16.91 -2.99 -3.44
C ALA A 108 16.77 -1.63 -4.11
N LEU A 109 15.79 -0.81 -3.72
CA LEU A 109 15.59 0.51 -4.33
C LEU A 109 16.63 1.52 -3.85
N GLN A 110 17.12 2.33 -4.79
CA GLN A 110 18.06 3.41 -4.51
C GLN A 110 17.36 4.74 -4.26
N ASP A 111 16.14 4.92 -4.78
CA ASP A 111 15.37 6.14 -4.63
C ASP A 111 13.87 5.84 -4.54
N SER A 112 13.06 6.89 -4.42
CA SER A 112 11.62 6.80 -4.17
C SER A 112 10.76 6.75 -5.44
N ARG A 113 11.34 6.71 -6.64
CA ARG A 113 10.56 6.80 -7.89
C ARG A 113 9.50 5.72 -8.00
N PHE A 114 9.85 4.48 -7.72
CA PHE A 114 8.90 3.37 -7.76
C PHE A 114 7.73 3.58 -6.79
N ILE A 115 8.01 4.12 -5.59
CA ILE A 115 7.00 4.38 -4.57
C ILE A 115 6.00 5.42 -5.07
N TYR A 116 6.48 6.55 -5.57
CA TYR A 116 5.62 7.63 -6.06
C TYR A 116 4.90 7.26 -7.36
N ASP A 117 5.55 6.52 -8.25
CA ASP A 117 4.89 6.03 -9.47
C ASP A 117 3.75 5.08 -9.12
N SER A 118 3.96 4.19 -8.16
CA SER A 118 2.91 3.29 -7.68
C SER A 118 1.74 4.06 -7.05
N LEU A 119 2.02 5.07 -6.25
CA LEU A 119 0.99 5.95 -5.68
C LEU A 119 0.20 6.69 -6.76
N HIS A 120 0.90 7.19 -7.79
CA HIS A 120 0.27 7.93 -8.87
C HIS A 120 -0.76 7.09 -9.64
N ILE A 121 -0.45 5.83 -9.89
CA ILE A 121 -1.32 4.90 -10.63
C ILE A 121 -2.68 4.70 -9.92
N VAL A 122 -2.71 4.82 -8.60
CA VAL A 122 -3.94 4.64 -7.80
C VAL A 122 -4.43 5.95 -7.15
N ALA A 123 -3.97 7.10 -7.63
CA ALA A 123 -4.24 8.40 -7.01
C ALA A 123 -5.74 8.74 -6.92
N ASP A 124 -6.56 8.20 -7.81
CA ASP A 124 -8.01 8.38 -7.79
C ASP A 124 -8.72 7.56 -6.69
N LEU A 125 -8.00 6.62 -6.06
CA LEU A 125 -8.59 5.69 -5.09
C LEU A 125 -8.36 6.13 -3.64
N TYR A 126 -7.54 7.15 -3.40
CA TYR A 126 -7.30 7.61 -2.03
C TYR A 126 -7.43 9.14 -1.94
N ASP A 127 -7.66 9.63 -0.72
CA ASP A 127 -7.78 11.06 -0.44
C ASP A 127 -6.40 11.71 -0.26
N LYS A 128 -5.59 11.15 0.63
CA LYS A 128 -4.26 11.66 0.95
C LYS A 128 -3.28 10.51 1.14
N SER A 129 -2.00 10.80 0.92
CA SER A 129 -0.93 9.84 1.18
C SER A 129 0.19 10.50 1.99
N TYR A 130 0.78 9.71 2.88
CA TYR A 130 1.91 10.14 3.70
C TYR A 130 2.95 9.03 3.73
N VAL A 131 4.21 9.43 3.66
CA VAL A 131 5.34 8.52 3.79
C VAL A 131 6.11 8.88 5.05
N PHE A 132 6.27 7.89 5.93
CA PHE A 132 7.08 8.02 7.14
C PHE A 132 8.33 7.19 6.96
N ASP A 133 9.49 7.81 7.14
CA ASP A 133 10.75 7.11 7.04
C ASP A 133 11.79 7.72 7.95
N TYR A 134 12.94 7.05 8.07
CA TYR A 134 14.06 7.55 8.83
C TYR A 134 14.68 8.78 8.16
N LEU A 135 15.17 9.70 8.97
CA LEU A 135 15.77 10.94 8.50
C LEU A 135 16.98 10.70 7.59
N TRP A 136 17.73 9.63 7.84
CA TRP A 136 18.90 9.28 7.03
C TRP A 136 18.57 8.78 5.63
N PHE A 137 17.30 8.49 5.31
CA PHE A 137 16.85 8.16 3.96
C PHE A 137 16.33 9.37 3.18
N LYS A 138 16.47 10.58 3.74
CA LYS A 138 15.96 11.81 3.15
C LYS A 138 16.40 11.99 1.69
N ASP A 139 17.65 11.66 1.37
CA ASP A 139 18.21 11.81 0.02
C ASP A 139 17.50 10.93 -1.01
N ARG A 140 17.03 9.76 -0.60
CA ARG A 140 16.34 8.84 -1.50
C ARG A 140 15.00 9.38 -1.98
N TYR A 141 14.45 10.36 -1.28
CA TYR A 141 13.18 11.00 -1.62
C TYR A 141 13.34 12.25 -2.48
N GLY A 142 14.57 12.58 -2.88
CA GLY A 142 14.82 13.79 -3.68
C GLY A 142 14.57 15.08 -2.93
N ILE A 143 14.55 15.05 -1.60
CA ILE A 143 14.37 16.24 -0.76
C ILE A 143 15.70 16.97 -0.69
N ASP A 144 15.70 18.22 -1.16
CA ASP A 144 16.92 19.04 -1.17
C ASP A 144 17.32 19.44 0.25
N HIS A 145 18.62 19.33 0.53
CA HIS A 145 19.18 19.69 1.82
C HIS A 145 19.21 21.19 2.07
N ALA A 146 18.96 22.00 1.04
CA ALA A 146 19.01 23.44 1.14
C ALA A 146 17.77 24.07 1.77
N THR A 147 16.79 23.28 2.16
CA THR A 147 15.55 23.79 2.76
C THR A 147 15.41 23.45 4.23
#